data_17a1f59f2ef8fdfce519c6508737cc70
#
_entry.id   17a1f59f2ef8fdfce519c6508737cc70
#
_cell.length_a   1.000
_cell.length_b   1.000
_cell.length_c   1.000
_cell.angle_alpha   90.00
_cell.angle_beta   90.00
_cell.angle_gamma   90.00
#
_symmetry.space_group_name_H-M   'P 1'
#
loop_
_entity.id
_entity.type
_entity.pdbx_description
1 polymer ?
#
loop_
_entity_poly.entity_id
_entity_poly.type
_entity_poly.pdbx_seq_one_letter_code
_entity_poly.pdbx_strand_id
1 'polypeptide(L)'
;MMPNQKNIMLRFSFIILVMVLIGIAIICKAGVIMFAERQYWKDVADRFVKENVTVRPTRGNIISSDGQLMASSLPEYKIYMDFMINKRKGETEEEEKKRLKLQHIKDSVLYANLDTICKGLHEIFPDKSAAFFKQHIKNGRKKESRSWLLYPKRISYIQYKEAKRLPVFNLNKYKGGFHEQAFNQRKKPFGSLAMRTLGDMYPDIEQGAKNGLELSYDSILKGRNGITHRQKVMKDRK
;
A
#
# COMPACT_ATOMS: atom_id res chain seq x y z
N MET A 1 -69.62 -31.54 15.53
CA MET A 1 -68.52 -31.14 14.67
C MET A 1 -67.83 -29.93 15.25
N MET A 2 -66.59 -30.03 15.70
CA MET A 2 -65.95 -29.05 16.56
C MET A 2 -65.63 -27.77 15.75
N PRO A 3 -66.10 -26.59 16.15
CA PRO A 3 -65.83 -25.34 15.46
C PRO A 3 -64.34 -24.90 15.51
N ASN A 4 -63.54 -25.57 16.30
CA ASN A 4 -62.16 -25.22 16.53
C ASN A 4 -61.18 -25.67 15.40
N GLN A 5 -61.46 -26.73 14.70
CA GLN A 5 -60.56 -27.24 13.64
C GLN A 5 -60.50 -26.35 12.41
N LYS A 6 -61.63 -25.76 11.96
CA LYS A 6 -61.70 -24.85 10.83
C LYS A 6 -60.86 -23.56 11.09
N ASN A 7 -60.93 -23.03 12.30
CA ASN A 7 -60.19 -21.84 12.67
C ASN A 7 -58.68 -22.11 12.79
N ILE A 8 -58.26 -23.30 13.21
CA ILE A 8 -56.87 -23.72 13.26
C ILE A 8 -56.31 -23.87 11.84
N MET A 9 -57.06 -24.53 10.95
CA MET A 9 -56.63 -24.67 9.55
C MET A 9 -56.55 -23.34 8.81
N LEU A 10 -57.48 -22.41 9.03
CA LEU A 10 -57.43 -21.06 8.47
C LEU A 10 -56.19 -20.29 8.94
N ARG A 11 -55.86 -20.33 10.21
CA ARG A 11 -54.62 -19.69 10.79
C ARG A 11 -53.38 -20.32 10.21
N PHE A 12 -53.33 -21.63 10.08
CA PHE A 12 -52.20 -22.35 9.50
C PHE A 12 -52.00 -22.00 8.01
N SER A 13 -53.09 -21.98 7.22
CA SER A 13 -53.07 -21.57 5.81
C SER A 13 -52.63 -20.12 5.64
N PHE A 14 -53.03 -19.22 6.55
CA PHE A 14 -52.59 -17.83 6.55
C PHE A 14 -51.09 -17.72 6.77
N ILE A 15 -50.55 -18.48 7.73
CA ILE A 15 -49.10 -18.49 8.01
C ILE A 15 -48.32 -19.00 6.80
N ILE A 16 -48.81 -20.09 6.16
CA ILE A 16 -48.17 -20.61 4.94
C ILE A 16 -48.21 -19.57 3.81
N LEU A 17 -49.33 -18.90 3.63
CA LEU A 17 -49.48 -17.85 2.61
C LEU A 17 -48.47 -16.72 2.82
N VAL A 18 -48.33 -16.24 4.06
CA VAL A 18 -47.38 -15.19 4.42
C VAL A 18 -45.93 -15.66 4.15
N MET A 19 -45.59 -16.90 4.52
CA MET A 19 -44.23 -17.44 4.26
C MET A 19 -43.95 -17.55 2.75
N VAL A 20 -44.92 -17.97 1.93
CA VAL A 20 -44.79 -18.04 0.47
C VAL A 20 -44.59 -16.64 -0.12
N LEU A 21 -45.36 -15.65 0.34
CA LEU A 21 -45.22 -14.27 -0.13
C LEU A 21 -43.83 -13.69 0.20
N ILE A 22 -43.31 -13.96 1.41
CA ILE A 22 -41.95 -13.56 1.80
C ILE A 22 -40.91 -14.25 0.89
N GLY A 23 -41.07 -15.53 0.62
CA GLY A 23 -40.20 -16.28 -0.30
C GLY A 23 -40.17 -15.68 -1.71
N ILE A 24 -41.33 -15.36 -2.26
CA ILE A 24 -41.47 -14.70 -3.57
C ILE A 24 -40.81 -13.31 -3.54
N ALA A 25 -41.01 -12.52 -2.49
CA ALA A 25 -40.39 -11.20 -2.36
C ALA A 25 -38.86 -11.26 -2.34
N ILE A 26 -38.26 -12.25 -1.65
CA ILE A 26 -36.82 -12.48 -1.63
C ILE A 26 -36.30 -12.84 -3.03
N ILE A 27 -36.98 -13.75 -3.73
CA ILE A 27 -36.57 -14.14 -5.09
C ILE A 27 -36.69 -12.96 -6.06
N CYS A 28 -37.76 -12.18 -6.01
CA CYS A 28 -37.91 -10.97 -6.80
C CYS A 28 -36.79 -9.95 -6.51
N LYS A 29 -36.46 -9.72 -5.24
CA LYS A 29 -35.39 -8.82 -4.86
C LYS A 29 -34.02 -9.31 -5.35
N ALA A 30 -33.76 -10.60 -5.24
CA ALA A 30 -32.54 -11.21 -5.79
C ALA A 30 -32.47 -11.02 -7.32
N GLY A 31 -33.57 -11.19 -8.02
CA GLY A 31 -33.66 -10.93 -9.46
C GLY A 31 -33.35 -9.47 -9.84
N VAL A 32 -33.88 -8.51 -9.09
CA VAL A 32 -33.60 -7.08 -9.30
C VAL A 32 -32.12 -6.80 -9.12
N ILE A 33 -31.48 -7.32 -8.06
CA ILE A 33 -30.06 -7.16 -7.82
C ILE A 33 -29.24 -7.78 -8.95
N MET A 34 -29.62 -8.99 -9.41
CA MET A 34 -28.88 -9.73 -10.43
C MET A 34 -28.97 -9.08 -11.82
N PHE A 35 -30.12 -8.54 -12.20
CA PHE A 35 -30.36 -8.03 -13.55
C PHE A 35 -30.34 -6.50 -13.63
N ALA A 36 -31.06 -5.80 -12.75
CA ALA A 36 -31.21 -4.36 -12.82
C ALA A 36 -30.01 -3.61 -12.19
N GLU A 37 -29.50 -4.11 -11.07
CA GLU A 37 -28.37 -3.47 -10.36
C GLU A 37 -27.01 -4.08 -10.73
N ARG A 38 -26.93 -4.93 -11.73
CA ARG A 38 -25.71 -5.64 -12.14
C ARG A 38 -24.54 -4.70 -12.41
N GLN A 39 -24.79 -3.60 -13.11
CA GLN A 39 -23.74 -2.63 -13.44
C GLN A 39 -23.23 -1.92 -12.19
N TYR A 40 -24.14 -1.51 -11.32
CA TYR A 40 -23.76 -0.87 -10.05
C TYR A 40 -22.84 -1.78 -9.21
N TRP A 41 -23.20 -3.06 -9.06
CA TRP A 41 -22.40 -4.00 -8.28
C TRP A 41 -21.06 -4.35 -8.95
N LYS A 42 -21.00 -4.36 -10.27
CA LYS A 42 -19.72 -4.47 -11.01
C LYS A 42 -18.84 -3.26 -10.72
N ASP A 43 -19.34 -2.04 -10.84
CA ASP A 43 -18.58 -0.83 -10.56
C ASP A 43 -18.08 -0.78 -9.10
N VAL A 44 -18.89 -1.31 -8.18
CA VAL A 44 -18.47 -1.46 -6.79
C VAL A 44 -17.34 -2.49 -6.67
N ALA A 45 -17.46 -3.66 -7.29
CA ALA A 45 -16.43 -4.69 -7.28
C ALA A 45 -15.10 -4.17 -7.86
N ASP A 46 -15.12 -3.47 -8.99
CA ASP A 46 -13.94 -2.92 -9.66
C ASP A 46 -13.20 -1.87 -8.79
N ARG A 47 -13.92 -1.20 -7.90
CA ARG A 47 -13.31 -0.28 -6.91
C ARG A 47 -12.57 -1.01 -5.80
N PHE A 48 -13.00 -2.21 -5.45
CA PHE A 48 -12.42 -2.99 -4.36
C PHE A 48 -11.42 -4.04 -4.83
N VAL A 49 -11.62 -4.59 -6.02
CA VAL A 49 -10.76 -5.62 -6.61
C VAL A 49 -10.07 -5.03 -7.84
N LYS A 50 -8.77 -4.89 -7.80
CA LYS A 50 -7.96 -4.59 -8.98
C LYS A 50 -7.40 -5.90 -9.50
N GLU A 51 -8.00 -6.39 -10.56
CA GLU A 51 -7.53 -7.55 -11.29
C GLU A 51 -6.37 -7.19 -12.22
N ASN A 52 -5.58 -8.20 -12.56
CA ASN A 52 -4.50 -8.09 -13.55
C ASN A 52 -3.48 -6.96 -13.27
N VAL A 53 -3.19 -6.70 -11.99
CA VAL A 53 -2.13 -5.76 -11.65
C VAL A 53 -0.79 -6.40 -12.01
N THR A 54 -0.11 -5.82 -12.99
CA THR A 54 1.22 -6.28 -13.41
C THR A 54 2.24 -6.04 -12.30
N VAL A 55 2.93 -7.08 -11.88
CA VAL A 55 4.06 -7.02 -10.96
C VAL A 55 5.33 -7.23 -11.76
N ARG A 56 6.23 -6.26 -11.68
CA ARG A 56 7.52 -6.35 -12.36
C ARG A 56 8.42 -7.36 -11.63
N PRO A 57 9.15 -8.20 -12.36
CA PRO A 57 10.10 -9.12 -11.77
C PRO A 57 11.31 -8.37 -11.23
N THR A 58 11.99 -8.97 -10.27
CA THR A 58 13.32 -8.56 -9.86
C THR A 58 14.32 -9.15 -10.85
N ARG A 59 15.24 -8.31 -11.35
CA ARG A 59 16.29 -8.76 -12.29
C ARG A 59 17.16 -9.82 -11.64
N GLY A 60 17.43 -10.90 -12.37
CA GLY A 60 18.24 -12.03 -11.94
C GLY A 60 19.67 -11.66 -11.57
N ASN A 61 20.32 -12.50 -10.79
CA ASN A 61 21.71 -12.31 -10.37
C ASN A 61 22.69 -12.87 -11.39
N ILE A 62 23.89 -12.27 -11.48
CA ILE A 62 25.05 -12.84 -12.18
C ILE A 62 25.99 -13.35 -11.11
N ILE A 63 26.35 -14.62 -11.20
CA ILE A 63 27.15 -15.35 -10.22
C ILE A 63 28.40 -15.86 -10.92
N SER A 64 29.54 -15.83 -10.22
CA SER A 64 30.77 -16.46 -10.70
C SER A 64 30.74 -17.98 -10.55
N SER A 65 31.71 -18.67 -11.10
CA SER A 65 31.80 -20.15 -11.03
C SER A 65 31.95 -20.68 -9.60
N ASP A 66 32.49 -19.90 -8.69
CA ASP A 66 32.63 -20.18 -7.26
C ASP A 66 31.40 -19.76 -6.42
N GLY A 67 30.31 -19.34 -7.07
CA GLY A 67 29.06 -18.99 -6.41
C GLY A 67 28.98 -17.58 -5.85
N GLN A 68 29.96 -16.71 -6.10
CA GLN A 68 29.93 -15.34 -5.59
C GLN A 68 29.05 -14.44 -6.44
N LEU A 69 28.34 -13.51 -5.80
CA LEU A 69 27.45 -12.55 -6.46
C LEU A 69 28.26 -11.45 -7.16
N MET A 70 28.38 -11.54 -8.48
CA MET A 70 29.07 -10.54 -9.31
C MET A 70 28.18 -9.32 -9.61
N ALA A 71 26.89 -9.53 -9.85
CA ALA A 71 25.90 -8.46 -9.96
C ALA A 71 24.55 -8.93 -9.41
N SER A 72 23.93 -8.10 -8.58
CA SER A 72 22.66 -8.40 -7.93
C SER A 72 21.75 -7.17 -7.87
N SER A 73 20.44 -7.39 -7.91
CA SER A 73 19.45 -6.33 -7.73
C SER A 73 19.02 -6.28 -6.28
N LEU A 74 19.37 -5.18 -5.61
CA LEU A 74 19.03 -4.94 -4.21
C LEU A 74 17.97 -3.83 -4.12
N PRO A 75 16.94 -4.00 -3.28
CA PRO A 75 15.99 -2.94 -3.05
C PRO A 75 16.60 -1.81 -2.24
N GLU A 76 16.49 -0.60 -2.74
CA GLU A 76 16.76 0.64 -2.01
C GLU A 76 15.45 1.38 -1.79
N TYR A 77 15.38 2.21 -0.77
CA TYR A 77 14.14 2.85 -0.36
C TYR A 77 14.33 4.36 -0.28
N LYS A 78 13.30 5.10 -0.66
CA LYS A 78 13.10 6.48 -0.24
C LYS A 78 11.97 6.52 0.77
N ILE A 79 12.14 7.26 1.84
CA ILE A 79 11.18 7.37 2.93
C ILE A 79 10.48 8.72 2.89
N TYR A 80 9.17 8.67 3.01
CA TYR A 80 8.29 9.83 2.94
C TYR A 80 7.36 9.89 4.13
N MET A 81 6.85 11.09 4.39
CA MET A 81 5.82 11.35 5.38
C MET A 81 4.62 12.04 4.75
N ASP A 82 3.43 11.51 5.00
CA ASP A 82 2.15 12.15 4.71
C ASP A 82 1.64 12.83 5.98
N PHE A 83 1.62 14.16 5.96
CA PHE A 83 1.16 14.96 7.10
C PHE A 83 -0.35 15.16 7.13
N MET A 84 -1.05 14.82 6.05
CA MET A 84 -2.48 15.14 5.91
C MET A 84 -3.36 13.89 6.02
N ILE A 85 -4.60 14.11 6.41
CA ILE A 85 -5.67 13.12 6.28
C ILE A 85 -6.45 13.43 5.00
N ASN A 86 -6.79 12.40 4.25
CA ASN A 86 -7.48 12.56 2.96
C ASN A 86 -8.84 13.24 3.12
N LYS A 87 -9.03 14.33 2.39
CA LYS A 87 -10.34 14.95 2.17
C LYS A 87 -11.11 14.12 1.14
N ARG A 88 -12.37 13.79 1.43
CA ARG A 88 -13.25 13.12 0.46
C ARG A 88 -13.94 14.15 -0.43
N LYS A 89 -14.17 13.82 -1.69
CA LYS A 89 -15.03 14.64 -2.55
C LYS A 89 -16.48 14.56 -2.04
N GLY A 90 -17.12 15.70 -1.81
CA GLY A 90 -18.49 15.74 -1.29
C GLY A 90 -18.59 15.48 0.22
N GLU A 91 -17.51 15.74 0.97
CA GLU A 91 -17.48 15.63 2.43
C GLU A 91 -18.53 16.56 3.07
N THR A 92 -19.36 16.04 3.97
CA THR A 92 -20.32 16.83 4.74
C THR A 92 -19.60 17.62 5.85
N GLU A 93 -20.26 18.67 6.40
CA GLU A 93 -19.68 19.46 7.48
C GLU A 93 -19.34 18.62 8.73
N GLU A 94 -20.13 17.59 9.02
CA GLU A 94 -19.85 16.68 10.14
C GLU A 94 -18.62 15.80 9.88
N GLU A 95 -18.45 15.32 8.63
CA GLU A 95 -17.29 14.55 8.23
C GLU A 95 -16.03 15.40 8.24
N GLU A 96 -16.13 16.66 7.83
CA GLU A 96 -15.04 17.63 7.92
C GLU A 96 -14.61 17.88 9.37
N LYS A 97 -15.54 18.12 10.28
CA LYS A 97 -15.26 18.26 11.71
C LYS A 97 -14.59 17.02 12.29
N LYS A 98 -15.01 15.82 11.89
CA LYS A 98 -14.37 14.55 12.30
C LYS A 98 -12.95 14.45 11.74
N ARG A 99 -12.75 14.81 10.48
CA ARG A 99 -11.42 14.80 9.83
C ARG A 99 -10.46 15.77 10.52
N LEU A 100 -10.90 16.98 10.83
CA LEU A 100 -10.09 17.98 11.54
C LEU A 100 -9.70 17.51 12.95
N LYS A 101 -10.61 16.88 13.68
CA LYS A 101 -10.30 16.27 14.99
C LYS A 101 -9.23 15.16 14.84
N LEU A 102 -9.37 14.29 13.85
CA LEU A 102 -8.38 13.23 13.59
C LEU A 102 -7.03 13.82 13.16
N GLN A 103 -7.03 14.91 12.38
CA GLN A 103 -5.81 15.62 11.99
C GLN A 103 -5.10 16.19 13.23
N HIS A 104 -5.84 16.80 14.14
CA HIS A 104 -5.28 17.34 15.39
C HIS A 104 -4.67 16.23 16.26
N ILE A 105 -5.35 15.08 16.38
CA ILE A 105 -4.81 13.91 17.11
C ILE A 105 -3.51 13.41 16.45
N LYS A 106 -3.49 13.30 15.12
CA LYS A 106 -2.29 12.89 14.36
C LYS A 106 -1.12 13.84 14.61
N ASP A 107 -1.38 15.13 14.55
CA ASP A 107 -0.38 16.17 14.82
C ASP A 107 0.12 16.13 16.27
N SER A 108 -0.77 15.98 17.25
CA SER A 108 -0.40 15.86 18.67
C SER A 108 0.51 14.65 18.91
N VAL A 109 0.18 13.49 18.35
CA VAL A 109 1.00 12.28 18.48
C VAL A 109 2.37 12.47 17.81
N LEU A 110 2.42 13.14 16.65
CA LEU A 110 3.67 13.44 15.96
C LEU A 110 4.55 14.38 16.79
N TYR A 111 4.00 15.48 17.29
CA TYR A 111 4.76 16.48 18.06
C TYR A 111 5.21 15.97 19.43
N ALA A 112 4.40 15.14 20.09
CA ALA A 112 4.79 14.49 21.35
C ALA A 112 6.00 13.57 21.19
N ASN A 113 6.15 12.92 20.04
CA ASN A 113 7.26 12.00 19.77
C ASN A 113 8.37 12.60 18.91
N LEU A 114 8.28 13.89 18.56
CA LEU A 114 9.16 14.51 17.56
C LEU A 114 10.64 14.41 17.93
N ASP A 115 10.99 14.66 19.19
CA ASP A 115 12.39 14.64 19.63
C ASP A 115 12.96 13.21 19.61
N THR A 116 12.18 12.21 19.97
CA THR A 116 12.57 10.80 19.89
C THR A 116 12.76 10.36 18.43
N ILE A 117 11.86 10.76 17.54
CA ILE A 117 11.95 10.49 16.09
C ILE A 117 13.23 11.12 15.53
N CYS A 118 13.50 12.40 15.85
CA CYS A 118 14.64 13.12 15.31
C CYS A 118 15.98 12.56 15.82
N LYS A 119 16.05 12.12 17.07
CA LYS A 119 17.22 11.42 17.63
C LYS A 119 17.44 10.08 16.92
N GLY A 120 16.41 9.26 16.79
CA GLY A 120 16.51 7.99 16.08
C GLY A 120 16.86 8.15 14.60
N LEU A 121 16.34 9.17 13.91
CA LEU A 121 16.74 9.47 12.53
C LEU A 121 18.20 9.92 12.44
N HIS A 122 18.72 10.64 13.43
CA HIS A 122 20.13 11.01 13.47
C HIS A 122 21.03 9.80 13.71
N GLU A 123 20.64 8.87 14.57
CA GLU A 123 21.37 7.61 14.79
C GLU A 123 21.47 6.76 13.52
N ILE A 124 20.37 6.69 12.73
CA ILE A 124 20.33 5.95 11.46
C ILE A 124 21.07 6.70 10.36
N PHE A 125 21.01 8.04 10.35
CA PHE A 125 21.61 8.93 9.34
C PHE A 125 22.50 9.99 9.99
N PRO A 126 23.73 9.64 10.36
CA PRO A 126 24.65 10.54 11.08
C PRO A 126 25.06 11.78 10.28
N ASP A 127 24.89 11.77 8.95
CA ASP A 127 25.20 12.90 8.06
C ASP A 127 24.24 14.11 8.24
N LYS A 128 23.14 13.94 8.97
CA LYS A 128 22.16 14.99 9.28
C LYS A 128 21.92 15.07 10.79
N SER A 129 21.94 16.27 11.34
CA SER A 129 21.68 16.46 12.77
C SER A 129 20.21 16.25 13.15
N ALA A 130 19.95 15.91 14.41
CA ALA A 130 18.58 15.81 14.92
C ALA A 130 17.80 17.15 14.78
N ALA A 131 18.51 18.29 14.93
CA ALA A 131 17.92 19.61 14.71
C ALA A 131 17.48 19.82 13.26
N PHE A 132 18.26 19.34 12.29
CA PHE A 132 17.86 19.36 10.88
C PHE A 132 16.56 18.58 10.66
N PHE A 133 16.47 17.36 11.16
CA PHE A 133 15.25 16.54 11.01
C PHE A 133 14.06 17.20 11.68
N LYS A 134 14.23 17.80 12.85
CA LYS A 134 13.17 18.53 13.56
C LYS A 134 12.62 19.68 12.73
N GLN A 135 13.50 20.51 12.17
CA GLN A 135 13.11 21.62 11.31
C GLN A 135 12.49 21.13 10.00
N HIS A 136 13.05 20.07 9.42
CA HIS A 136 12.59 19.50 8.16
C HIS A 136 11.16 18.93 8.28
N ILE A 137 10.85 18.18 9.36
CA ILE A 137 9.53 17.66 9.64
C ILE A 137 8.53 18.81 9.89
N LYS A 138 8.90 19.83 10.66
CA LYS A 138 8.04 21.02 10.87
C LYS A 138 7.73 21.74 9.56
N ASN A 139 8.72 21.90 8.68
CA ASN A 139 8.53 22.51 7.37
C ASN A 139 7.60 21.67 6.47
N GLY A 140 7.74 20.34 6.49
CA GLY A 140 6.85 19.44 5.77
C GLY A 140 5.40 19.55 6.23
N ARG A 141 5.19 19.66 7.56
CA ARG A 141 3.85 19.86 8.13
C ARG A 141 3.28 21.24 7.78
N LYS A 142 4.10 22.30 7.84
CA LYS A 142 3.69 23.67 7.45
C LYS A 142 3.25 23.74 5.99
N LYS A 143 3.91 22.98 5.12
CA LYS A 143 3.57 22.87 3.68
C LYS A 143 2.41 21.91 3.40
N GLU A 144 1.82 21.30 4.41
CA GLU A 144 0.73 20.33 4.28
C GLU A 144 1.01 19.22 3.26
N SER A 145 2.28 18.81 3.19
CA SER A 145 2.72 17.86 2.17
C SER A 145 2.21 16.45 2.44
N ARG A 146 1.74 15.77 1.38
CA ARG A 146 1.31 14.37 1.42
C ARG A 146 2.41 13.37 1.12
N SER A 147 3.52 13.85 0.56
CA SER A 147 4.66 13.00 0.23
C SER A 147 5.94 13.80 0.46
N TRP A 148 6.20 14.11 1.73
CA TRP A 148 7.39 14.83 2.15
C TRP A 148 8.55 13.87 2.27
N LEU A 149 9.59 14.07 1.45
CA LEU A 149 10.80 13.24 1.50
C LEU A 149 11.55 13.51 2.80
N LEU A 150 11.64 12.52 3.68
CA LEU A 150 12.29 12.67 4.98
C LEU A 150 13.82 12.68 4.87
N TYR A 151 14.37 11.92 3.94
CA TYR A 151 15.80 11.84 3.71
C TYR A 151 16.12 11.85 2.21
N PRO A 152 17.05 12.70 1.72
CA PRO A 152 17.25 12.93 0.30
C PRO A 152 17.87 11.75 -0.45
N LYS A 153 18.70 10.94 0.21
CA LYS A 153 19.37 9.80 -0.40
C LYS A 153 18.49 8.55 -0.34
N ARG A 154 18.77 7.58 -1.19
CA ARG A 154 18.21 6.23 -1.07
C ARG A 154 18.86 5.52 0.09
N ILE A 155 18.11 4.71 0.80
CA ILE A 155 18.53 3.98 2.00
C ILE A 155 18.43 2.47 1.78
N SER A 156 19.22 1.71 2.53
CA SER A 156 19.19 0.25 2.51
C SER A 156 17.93 -0.28 3.22
N TYR A 157 17.63 -1.55 2.98
CA TYR A 157 16.53 -2.24 3.67
C TYR A 157 16.70 -2.23 5.21
N ILE A 158 17.94 -2.35 5.70
CA ILE A 158 18.24 -2.34 7.15
C ILE A 158 17.86 -0.99 7.73
N GLN A 159 18.36 0.10 7.14
CA GLN A 159 18.06 1.47 7.57
C GLN A 159 16.56 1.78 7.49
N TYR A 160 15.88 1.31 6.43
CA TYR A 160 14.43 1.44 6.32
C TYR A 160 13.70 0.72 7.47
N LYS A 161 14.12 -0.51 7.79
CA LYS A 161 13.52 -1.29 8.87
C LYS A 161 13.74 -0.67 10.24
N GLU A 162 14.91 -0.08 10.48
CA GLU A 162 15.21 0.68 11.69
C GLU A 162 14.36 1.95 11.78
N ALA A 163 14.29 2.73 10.70
CA ALA A 163 13.43 3.92 10.67
C ALA A 163 11.96 3.56 10.94
N LYS A 164 11.47 2.45 10.39
CA LYS A 164 10.08 1.99 10.60
C LYS A 164 9.79 1.57 12.04
N ARG A 165 10.79 1.29 12.87
CA ARG A 165 10.61 0.98 14.30
C ARG A 165 10.42 2.23 15.16
N LEU A 166 10.75 3.41 14.66
CA LEU A 166 10.60 4.65 15.41
C LEU A 166 9.13 4.93 15.76
N PRO A 167 8.88 5.64 16.86
CA PRO A 167 7.51 6.06 17.24
C PRO A 167 6.83 6.77 16.07
N VAL A 168 5.52 6.61 15.92
CA VAL A 168 4.70 7.12 14.82
C VAL A 168 4.99 6.41 13.48
N PHE A 169 6.24 6.12 13.12
CA PHE A 169 6.60 5.44 11.86
C PHE A 169 6.22 3.95 11.87
N ASN A 170 6.12 3.35 13.07
CA ASN A 170 5.64 1.97 13.25
C ASN A 170 4.12 1.84 13.07
N LEU A 171 3.40 2.96 13.06
CA LEU A 171 1.96 2.96 12.84
C LEU A 171 1.63 2.71 11.36
N ASN A 172 0.39 2.32 11.12
CA ASN A 172 -0.12 2.19 9.75
C ASN A 172 0.03 3.52 8.99
N LYS A 173 0.34 3.45 7.69
CA LYS A 173 0.47 4.60 6.77
C LYS A 173 -0.63 5.66 6.94
N TYR A 174 -1.88 5.24 7.18
CA TYR A 174 -3.01 6.16 7.36
C TYR A 174 -3.02 6.86 8.72
N LYS A 175 -2.46 6.23 9.77
CA LYS A 175 -2.38 6.80 11.12
C LYS A 175 -1.08 7.58 11.34
N GLY A 176 0.06 6.96 11.01
CA GLY A 176 1.39 7.55 11.20
C GLY A 176 1.84 8.44 10.04
N GLY A 177 1.36 8.18 8.82
CA GLY A 177 1.75 8.91 7.62
C GLY A 177 3.07 8.46 6.99
N PHE A 178 3.86 7.64 7.68
CA PHE A 178 5.11 7.13 7.15
C PHE A 178 4.86 6.13 6.03
N HIS A 179 5.54 6.32 4.90
CA HIS A 179 5.50 5.40 3.77
C HIS A 179 6.82 5.40 3.01
N GLU A 180 7.05 4.32 2.30
CA GLU A 180 8.25 4.09 1.51
C GLU A 180 7.93 3.94 0.03
N GLN A 181 8.94 4.25 -0.78
CA GLN A 181 9.00 3.90 -2.19
C GLN A 181 10.23 3.04 -2.42
N ALA A 182 10.03 1.81 -2.86
CA ALA A 182 11.11 0.88 -3.18
C ALA A 182 11.62 1.12 -4.61
N PHE A 183 12.94 1.03 -4.75
CA PHE A 183 13.65 1.09 -6.02
C PHE A 183 14.58 -0.11 -6.11
N ASN A 184 14.58 -0.81 -7.21
CA ASN A 184 15.56 -1.85 -7.46
C ASN A 184 16.82 -1.22 -8.04
N GLN A 185 17.94 -1.37 -7.36
CA GLN A 185 19.23 -0.88 -7.84
C GLN A 185 20.15 -2.05 -8.13
N ARG A 186 20.81 -2.01 -9.29
CA ARG A 186 21.83 -2.97 -9.65
C ARG A 186 23.11 -2.67 -8.89
N LYS A 187 23.59 -3.61 -8.09
CA LYS A 187 24.84 -3.52 -7.34
C LYS A 187 25.84 -4.53 -7.84
N LYS A 188 27.10 -4.12 -7.89
CA LYS A 188 28.27 -4.96 -8.19
C LYS A 188 29.13 -4.99 -6.91
N PRO A 189 29.03 -6.04 -6.08
CA PRO A 189 29.70 -6.08 -4.79
C PRO A 189 31.23 -5.93 -4.88
N PHE A 190 31.83 -6.43 -5.95
CA PHE A 190 33.27 -6.37 -6.18
C PHE A 190 33.74 -5.13 -6.94
N GLY A 191 32.91 -4.09 -7.01
CA GLY A 191 33.26 -2.79 -7.59
C GLY A 191 33.70 -2.87 -9.04
N SER A 192 35.00 -2.59 -9.31
CA SER A 192 35.54 -2.55 -10.67
C SER A 192 35.91 -3.93 -11.26
N LEU A 193 35.86 -5.00 -10.43
CA LEU A 193 36.19 -6.35 -10.90
C LEU A 193 35.24 -6.77 -12.05
N ALA A 194 35.80 -7.16 -13.16
CA ALA A 194 35.09 -7.60 -14.36
C ALA A 194 34.03 -6.59 -14.86
N MET A 195 34.15 -5.31 -14.55
CA MET A 195 33.12 -4.29 -14.82
C MET A 195 32.78 -4.19 -16.31
N ARG A 196 33.79 -4.28 -17.19
CA ARG A 196 33.58 -4.26 -18.64
C ARG A 196 32.88 -5.53 -19.15
N THR A 197 33.21 -6.68 -18.58
CA THR A 197 32.59 -7.97 -18.93
C THR A 197 31.16 -8.04 -18.44
N LEU A 198 30.90 -7.64 -17.17
CA LEU A 198 29.57 -7.60 -16.60
C LEU A 198 28.68 -6.60 -17.37
N GLY A 199 29.24 -5.45 -17.68
CA GLY A 199 28.51 -4.37 -18.33
C GLY A 199 27.73 -3.50 -17.34
N ASP A 200 27.05 -2.50 -17.87
CA ASP A 200 26.28 -1.51 -17.11
C ASP A 200 24.82 -1.49 -17.49
N MET A 201 24.01 -0.97 -16.56
CA MET A 201 22.59 -0.67 -16.75
C MET A 201 22.36 0.82 -17.00
N TYR A 202 21.28 1.17 -17.68
CA TYR A 202 20.80 2.53 -17.68
C TYR A 202 20.32 2.95 -16.27
N PRO A 203 20.38 4.25 -15.92
CA PRO A 203 19.90 4.73 -14.63
C PRO A 203 18.43 4.39 -14.40
N ASP A 204 17.65 4.38 -15.46
CA ASP A 204 16.30 3.85 -15.46
C ASP A 204 16.34 2.37 -15.86
N ILE A 205 15.97 1.51 -14.93
CA ILE A 205 15.94 0.04 -15.12
C ILE A 205 15.04 -0.38 -16.29
N GLU A 206 14.05 0.46 -16.65
CA GLU A 206 13.15 0.18 -17.77
C GLU A 206 13.85 0.23 -19.12
N GLN A 207 14.90 1.04 -19.24
CA GLN A 207 15.70 1.16 -20.46
C GLN A 207 16.62 -0.07 -20.67
N GLY A 208 16.77 -0.94 -19.64
CA GLY A 208 17.51 -2.18 -19.75
C GLY A 208 19.03 -2.01 -19.55
N ALA A 209 19.79 -2.91 -20.13
CA ALA A 209 21.25 -2.96 -20.03
C ALA A 209 21.92 -2.20 -21.18
N LYS A 210 23.11 -1.63 -20.90
CA LYS A 210 23.89 -0.88 -21.89
C LYS A 210 24.83 -1.78 -22.70
N ASN A 211 25.55 -2.67 -22.03
CA ASN A 211 26.62 -3.46 -22.60
C ASN A 211 26.94 -4.71 -21.75
N GLY A 212 27.88 -5.52 -22.21
CA GLY A 212 28.43 -6.69 -21.51
C GLY A 212 27.43 -7.83 -21.33
N LEU A 213 27.68 -8.67 -20.34
CA LEU A 213 26.81 -9.81 -20.00
C LEU A 213 25.39 -9.35 -19.62
N GLU A 214 25.25 -8.19 -19.00
CA GLU A 214 23.96 -7.60 -18.69
C GLU A 214 23.12 -7.43 -19.96
N LEU A 215 23.71 -6.97 -21.06
CA LEU A 215 23.01 -6.80 -22.34
C LEU A 215 22.80 -8.14 -23.06
N SER A 216 23.84 -8.97 -23.13
CA SER A 216 23.78 -10.26 -23.83
C SER A 216 22.72 -11.19 -23.26
N TYR A 217 22.50 -11.14 -21.95
CA TYR A 217 21.52 -11.96 -21.25
C TYR A 217 20.31 -11.17 -20.75
N ASP A 218 20.06 -9.97 -21.30
CA ASP A 218 18.99 -9.09 -20.80
C ASP A 218 17.61 -9.77 -20.78
N SER A 219 17.29 -10.53 -21.82
CA SER A 219 16.01 -11.25 -21.93
C SER A 219 15.81 -12.29 -20.82
N ILE A 220 16.88 -12.93 -20.37
CA ILE A 220 16.86 -13.93 -19.29
C ILE A 220 16.86 -13.23 -17.94
N LEU A 221 17.76 -12.25 -17.77
CA LEU A 221 17.93 -11.53 -16.50
C LEU A 221 16.71 -10.68 -16.13
N LYS A 222 16.06 -10.08 -17.11
CA LYS A 222 14.87 -9.24 -16.90
C LYS A 222 13.67 -10.01 -16.35
N GLY A 223 13.58 -11.32 -16.67
CA GLY A 223 12.45 -12.15 -16.27
C GLY A 223 11.13 -11.78 -16.98
N ARG A 224 10.03 -12.35 -16.50
CA ARG A 224 8.68 -12.09 -17.03
C ARG A 224 7.83 -11.41 -15.99
N ASN A 225 6.99 -10.48 -16.42
CA ASN A 225 6.04 -9.83 -15.55
C ASN A 225 5.05 -10.85 -14.96
N GLY A 226 4.85 -10.80 -13.66
CA GLY A 226 3.80 -11.52 -12.99
C GLY A 226 2.48 -10.75 -13.01
N ILE A 227 1.38 -11.46 -12.80
CA ILE A 227 0.05 -10.88 -12.64
C ILE A 227 -0.41 -11.17 -11.21
N THR A 228 -0.91 -10.16 -10.53
CA THR A 228 -1.50 -10.31 -9.20
C THR A 228 -2.86 -9.64 -9.12
N HIS A 229 -3.72 -10.19 -8.28
CA HIS A 229 -4.99 -9.58 -7.94
C HIS A 229 -4.83 -8.85 -6.60
N ARG A 230 -5.22 -7.58 -6.55
CA ARG A 230 -5.18 -6.78 -5.32
C ARG A 230 -6.60 -6.49 -4.87
N GLN A 231 -6.97 -7.05 -3.73
CA GLN A 231 -8.24 -6.78 -3.08
C GLN A 231 -8.06 -5.78 -1.94
N LYS A 232 -8.87 -4.75 -1.93
CA LYS A 232 -8.93 -3.80 -0.82
C LYS A 232 -9.80 -4.40 0.28
N VAL A 233 -9.18 -4.97 1.31
CA VAL A 233 -9.88 -5.47 2.48
C VAL A 233 -10.31 -4.28 3.33
N MET A 234 -11.61 -4.10 3.52
CA MET A 234 -12.12 -3.20 4.56
C MET A 234 -11.87 -3.89 5.90
N LYS A 235 -10.97 -3.33 6.70
CA LYS A 235 -10.82 -3.76 8.07
C LYS A 235 -12.02 -3.22 8.84
N ASP A 236 -12.90 -4.09 9.29
CA ASP A 236 -14.02 -3.73 10.15
C ASP A 236 -13.52 -2.89 11.30
N ARG A 237 -14.09 -1.71 11.44
CA ARG A 237 -13.86 -0.86 12.61
C ARG A 237 -14.67 -1.49 13.75
N LYS A 238 -14.02 -2.33 14.57
CA LYS A 238 -14.52 -2.56 15.92
C LYS A 238 -14.22 -1.35 16.78
#